data_40d796e93edc6d9fd3ce11a1fbabf61c
#
_entry.id   40d796e93edc6d9fd3ce11a1fbabf61c
#
_cell.length_a   1.000
_cell.length_b   1.000
_cell.length_c   1.000
_cell.angle_alpha   90.00
_cell.angle_beta   90.00
_cell.angle_gamma   90.00
#
_symmetry.space_group_name_H-M   'P 1'
#
loop_
_entity.id
_entity.type
_entity.pdbx_description
1 polymer ?
#
loop_
_entity_poly.entity_id
_entity_poly.type
_entity_poly.pdbx_seq_one_letter_code
_entity_poly.pdbx_strand_id
1 'polypeptide(L)'
;MLSRRLLGLTSLTALATPFILRHAAAQEGRTALELINRTPAVSYFAEFIKNQGLQERFSTGQYGYFIPVDAAVERIPALQVDRYRSDKELGRQTVLNHVTDFTRPIAGWAGDGTSESIRVKTLAGRTVTINVSGMKLPTIGGHPITYMNYRVSNGMCHAIDGVLAL
;
A
#
# COMPACT_ATOMS: atom_id res chain seq x y z
N MET A 1 -46.18 2.04 -59.53
CA MET A 1 -46.40 2.30 -58.08
C MET A 1 -45.51 1.42 -57.31
N LEU A 2 -44.37 1.93 -56.90
CA LEU A 2 -43.34 1.21 -56.10
C LEU A 2 -43.13 1.91 -54.79
N SER A 3 -43.51 1.23 -53.73
CA SER A 3 -43.34 1.73 -52.34
C SER A 3 -41.98 1.26 -51.80
N ARG A 4 -41.10 2.20 -51.56
CA ARG A 4 -39.81 1.95 -50.92
C ARG A 4 -39.98 1.96 -49.40
N ARG A 5 -39.78 0.82 -48.75
CA ARG A 5 -39.64 0.74 -47.29
C ARG A 5 -38.18 0.99 -46.92
N LEU A 6 -37.92 2.08 -46.21
CA LEU A 6 -36.64 2.33 -45.52
C LEU A 6 -36.56 1.43 -44.28
N LEU A 7 -35.55 0.59 -44.27
CA LEU A 7 -35.12 -0.13 -43.06
C LEU A 7 -34.20 0.80 -42.24
N GLY A 8 -34.72 1.24 -41.12
CA GLY A 8 -33.91 1.95 -40.15
C GLY A 8 -32.94 1.00 -39.43
N LEU A 9 -31.64 1.21 -39.58
CA LEU A 9 -30.63 0.63 -38.75
C LEU A 9 -30.59 1.39 -37.41
N THR A 10 -31.10 0.76 -36.38
CA THR A 10 -30.86 1.20 -35.00
C THR A 10 -29.48 0.68 -34.56
N SER A 11 -28.47 1.54 -34.56
CA SER A 11 -27.19 1.27 -33.93
C SER A 11 -27.35 1.21 -32.42
N LEU A 12 -27.26 0.00 -31.88
CA LEU A 12 -27.03 -0.19 -30.43
C LEU A 12 -25.63 0.30 -30.09
N THR A 13 -25.50 1.51 -29.63
CA THR A 13 -24.29 1.98 -28.94
C THR A 13 -24.25 1.35 -27.54
N ALA A 14 -23.45 0.32 -27.39
CA ALA A 14 -23.18 -0.28 -26.09
C ALA A 14 -22.45 0.74 -25.21
N LEU A 15 -23.18 1.30 -24.25
CA LEU A 15 -22.60 2.06 -23.12
C LEU A 15 -21.94 1.07 -22.16
N ALA A 16 -20.76 0.58 -22.53
CA ALA A 16 -19.87 -0.08 -21.60
C ALA A 16 -18.90 0.98 -21.11
N THR A 17 -19.18 1.57 -19.96
CA THR A 17 -18.22 2.06 -18.98
C THR A 17 -18.86 3.08 -18.06
N PRO A 18 -19.03 2.76 -16.79
CA PRO A 18 -18.42 3.59 -15.77
C PRO A 18 -17.89 2.82 -14.55
N PHE A 19 -17.87 1.48 -14.61
CA PHE A 19 -17.56 0.71 -13.40
C PHE A 19 -16.08 0.75 -13.03
N ILE A 20 -15.17 0.76 -14.02
CA ILE A 20 -13.72 0.79 -13.80
C ILE A 20 -13.25 2.16 -13.30
N LEU A 21 -13.80 3.25 -13.85
CA LEU A 21 -13.46 4.60 -13.39
C LEU A 21 -13.93 4.90 -11.96
N ARG A 22 -15.07 4.35 -11.53
CA ARG A 22 -15.57 4.55 -10.16
C ARG A 22 -14.70 3.87 -9.10
N HIS A 23 -14.09 2.73 -9.40
CA HIS A 23 -13.20 2.06 -8.48
C HIS A 23 -11.87 2.81 -8.33
N ALA A 24 -11.30 3.31 -9.42
CA ALA A 24 -10.08 4.12 -9.37
C ALA A 24 -10.30 5.45 -8.62
N ALA A 25 -11.37 6.18 -8.91
CA ALA A 25 -11.69 7.44 -8.24
C ALA A 25 -12.05 7.26 -6.75
N ALA A 26 -12.66 6.13 -6.36
CA ALA A 26 -12.95 5.82 -4.96
C ALA A 26 -11.69 5.42 -4.17
N GLN A 27 -10.63 4.98 -4.84
CA GLN A 27 -9.34 4.68 -4.23
C GLN A 27 -8.50 5.95 -4.03
N GLU A 28 -8.52 6.86 -4.98
CA GLU A 28 -7.77 8.14 -4.92
C GLU A 28 -8.28 9.10 -3.83
N GLY A 29 -9.50 8.92 -3.33
CA GLY A 29 -10.09 9.76 -2.27
C GLY A 29 -9.79 9.32 -0.84
N ARG A 30 -9.26 8.10 -0.61
CA ARG A 30 -9.01 7.58 0.74
C ARG A 30 -7.60 7.89 1.20
N THR A 31 -7.47 8.22 2.49
CA THR A 31 -6.17 8.31 3.16
C THR A 31 -5.60 6.90 3.45
N ALA A 32 -4.30 6.83 3.73
CA ALA A 32 -3.67 5.59 4.16
C ALA A 32 -4.32 5.03 5.45
N LEU A 33 -4.69 5.90 6.40
CA LEU A 33 -5.37 5.49 7.62
C LEU A 33 -6.73 4.83 7.34
N GLU A 34 -7.53 5.42 6.45
CA GLU A 34 -8.84 4.87 6.07
C GLU A 34 -8.71 3.52 5.36
N LEU A 35 -7.69 3.37 4.51
CA LEU A 35 -7.39 2.11 3.86
C LEU A 35 -7.02 1.04 4.89
N ILE A 36 -6.09 1.34 5.80
CA ILE A 36 -5.61 0.42 6.84
C ILE A 36 -6.78 -0.02 7.74
N ASN A 37 -7.61 0.91 8.21
CA ASN A 37 -8.75 0.61 9.09
C ASN A 37 -9.84 -0.25 8.42
N ARG A 38 -9.87 -0.31 7.10
CA ARG A 38 -10.85 -1.09 6.33
C ARG A 38 -10.28 -2.41 5.79
N THR A 39 -9.00 -2.67 6.02
CA THR A 39 -8.32 -3.87 5.52
C THR A 39 -8.11 -4.86 6.66
N PRO A 40 -8.91 -5.94 6.76
CA PRO A 40 -8.82 -6.88 7.88
C PRO A 40 -7.45 -7.56 8.05
N ALA A 41 -6.74 -7.74 6.94
CA ALA A 41 -5.44 -8.43 6.93
C ALA A 41 -4.26 -7.60 7.48
N VAL A 42 -4.51 -6.39 8.01
CA VAL A 42 -3.49 -5.50 8.60
C VAL A 42 -3.95 -4.92 9.95
N SER A 43 -4.78 -5.68 10.66
CA SER A 43 -5.43 -5.23 11.89
C SER A 43 -4.44 -4.94 13.03
N TYR A 44 -3.37 -5.71 13.16
CA TYR A 44 -2.29 -5.45 14.12
C TYR A 44 -1.64 -4.10 13.90
N PHE A 45 -1.37 -3.76 12.63
CA PHE A 45 -0.73 -2.48 12.33
C PHE A 45 -1.67 -1.29 12.58
N ALA A 46 -2.97 -1.44 12.29
CA ALA A 46 -3.99 -0.46 12.66
C ALA A 46 -4.02 -0.22 14.17
N GLU A 47 -3.94 -1.29 14.96
CA GLU A 47 -3.85 -1.22 16.41
C GLU A 47 -2.57 -0.49 16.87
N PHE A 48 -1.41 -0.80 16.29
CA PHE A 48 -0.15 -0.13 16.64
C PHE A 48 -0.23 1.37 16.35
N ILE A 49 -0.73 1.79 15.19
CA ILE A 49 -0.93 3.21 14.86
C ILE A 49 -1.78 3.90 15.92
N LYS A 50 -2.90 3.28 16.31
CA LYS A 50 -3.82 3.81 17.32
C LYS A 50 -3.15 3.92 18.69
N ASN A 51 -2.49 2.85 19.15
CA ASN A 51 -1.85 2.80 20.46
C ASN A 51 -0.71 3.81 20.62
N GLN A 52 -0.04 4.14 19.51
CA GLN A 52 1.05 5.13 19.50
C GLN A 52 0.58 6.56 19.20
N GLY A 53 -0.72 6.77 18.95
CA GLY A 53 -1.27 8.10 18.67
C GLY A 53 -0.79 8.68 17.34
N LEU A 54 -0.53 7.82 16.33
CA LEU A 54 0.04 8.23 15.05
C LEU A 54 -0.98 8.39 13.91
N GLN A 55 -2.29 8.38 14.22
CA GLN A 55 -3.35 8.41 13.21
C GLN A 55 -3.23 9.61 12.26
N GLU A 56 -2.84 10.77 12.77
CA GLU A 56 -2.67 11.97 11.96
C GLU A 56 -1.58 11.78 10.88
N ARG A 57 -0.48 11.08 11.19
CA ARG A 57 0.60 10.79 10.23
C ARG A 57 0.14 9.92 9.05
N PHE A 58 -0.90 9.12 9.26
CA PHE A 58 -1.49 8.26 8.23
C PHE A 58 -2.69 8.90 7.52
N SER A 59 -3.10 10.08 7.97
CA SER A 59 -4.19 10.87 7.36
C SER A 59 -3.68 12.08 6.59
N THR A 60 -2.48 12.58 6.89
CA THR A 60 -1.89 13.79 6.33
C THR A 60 -0.49 13.55 5.79
N GLY A 61 0.03 14.52 5.04
CA GLY A 61 1.35 14.40 4.42
C GLY A 61 1.32 13.57 3.14
N GLN A 62 2.49 13.38 2.53
CA GLN A 62 2.67 12.58 1.31
C GLN A 62 3.79 11.59 1.55
N TYR A 63 3.45 10.30 1.74
CA TYR A 63 4.40 9.27 2.14
C TYR A 63 4.21 7.96 1.38
N GLY A 64 5.25 7.12 1.39
CA GLY A 64 5.15 5.70 1.08
C GLY A 64 4.92 4.92 2.37
N TYR A 65 3.86 4.13 2.40
CA TYR A 65 3.46 3.33 3.54
C TYR A 65 3.70 1.85 3.24
N PHE A 66 4.58 1.23 4.02
CA PHE A 66 4.89 -0.20 3.91
C PHE A 66 4.22 -0.94 5.06
N ILE A 67 3.04 -1.48 4.79
CA ILE A 67 2.10 -1.97 5.79
C ILE A 67 2.32 -3.47 6.01
N PRO A 68 2.75 -3.92 7.20
CA PRO A 68 2.91 -5.34 7.49
C PRO A 68 1.55 -6.04 7.52
N VAL A 69 1.45 -7.18 6.86
CA VAL A 69 0.26 -8.04 6.95
C VAL A 69 0.22 -8.75 8.30
N ASP A 70 -0.98 -9.09 8.78
CA ASP A 70 -1.17 -9.74 10.07
C ASP A 70 -0.39 -11.04 10.19
N ALA A 71 -0.35 -11.86 9.12
CA ALA A 71 0.46 -13.07 9.07
C ALA A 71 1.97 -12.82 9.29
N ALA A 72 2.49 -11.64 8.93
CA ALA A 72 3.87 -11.28 9.21
C ALA A 72 4.08 -10.95 10.69
N VAL A 73 3.12 -10.26 11.30
CA VAL A 73 3.16 -9.92 12.74
C VAL A 73 3.02 -11.18 13.60
N GLU A 74 2.17 -12.12 13.23
CA GLU A 74 1.95 -13.39 13.94
C GLU A 74 3.19 -14.28 13.98
N ARG A 75 4.14 -14.11 13.06
CA ARG A 75 5.44 -14.82 13.11
C ARG A 75 6.43 -14.24 14.11
N ILE A 76 6.16 -13.06 14.66
CA ILE A 76 6.99 -12.45 15.69
C ILE A 76 6.63 -13.06 17.06
N PRO A 77 7.61 -13.28 17.97
CA PRO A 77 7.30 -13.73 19.31
C PRO A 77 6.27 -12.84 20.00
N ALA A 78 5.27 -13.43 20.66
CA ALA A 78 4.16 -12.70 21.28
C ALA A 78 4.65 -11.58 22.24
N LEU A 79 5.68 -11.86 23.02
CA LEU A 79 6.29 -10.88 23.93
C LEU A 79 6.79 -9.64 23.18
N GLN A 80 7.33 -9.80 21.97
CA GLN A 80 7.79 -8.69 21.14
C GLN A 80 6.60 -7.89 20.59
N VAL A 81 5.54 -8.56 20.18
CA VAL A 81 4.29 -7.90 19.72
C VAL A 81 3.70 -7.08 20.88
N ASP A 82 3.67 -7.64 22.09
CA ASP A 82 3.19 -6.93 23.29
C ASP A 82 4.05 -5.70 23.63
N ARG A 83 5.35 -5.77 23.40
CA ARG A 83 6.23 -4.61 23.54
C ARG A 83 5.92 -3.51 22.51
N TYR A 84 5.62 -3.86 21.25
CA TYR A 84 5.19 -2.87 20.25
C TYR A 84 3.87 -2.18 20.62
N ARG A 85 3.02 -2.84 21.42
CA ARG A 85 1.77 -2.26 21.92
C ARG A 85 1.97 -1.35 23.12
N SER A 86 2.78 -1.78 24.08
CA SER A 86 2.87 -1.18 25.41
C SER A 86 4.00 -0.18 25.55
N ASP A 87 5.14 -0.42 24.91
CA ASP A 87 6.31 0.48 24.96
C ASP A 87 6.10 1.61 23.93
N LYS A 88 5.89 2.82 24.44
CA LYS A 88 5.59 4.00 23.63
C LYS A 88 6.71 4.37 22.66
N GLU A 89 7.96 4.28 23.08
CA GLU A 89 9.08 4.64 22.22
C GLU A 89 9.32 3.55 21.16
N LEU A 90 9.41 2.30 21.59
CA LEU A 90 9.63 1.17 20.68
C LEU A 90 8.49 1.02 19.67
N GLY A 91 7.24 1.08 20.12
CA GLY A 91 6.06 0.99 19.26
C GLY A 91 5.99 2.14 18.26
N ARG A 92 6.26 3.37 18.71
CA ARG A 92 6.32 4.55 17.85
C ARG A 92 7.40 4.42 16.78
N GLN A 93 8.61 4.06 17.17
CA GLN A 93 9.74 3.86 16.24
C GLN A 93 9.42 2.74 15.23
N THR A 94 8.84 1.63 15.69
CA THR A 94 8.43 0.54 14.82
C THR A 94 7.43 1.02 13.77
N VAL A 95 6.36 1.72 14.17
CA VAL A 95 5.37 2.26 13.22
C VAL A 95 6.01 3.25 12.24
N LEU A 96 6.85 4.16 12.71
CA LEU A 96 7.49 5.18 11.86
C LEU A 96 8.55 4.58 10.90
N ASN A 97 9.11 3.40 11.20
CA ASN A 97 9.97 2.67 10.27
C ASN A 97 9.21 2.16 9.02
N HIS A 98 7.89 2.07 9.08
CA HIS A 98 7.03 1.65 7.99
C HIS A 98 6.53 2.81 7.12
N VAL A 99 6.93 4.05 7.45
CA VAL A 99 6.57 5.26 6.69
C VAL A 99 7.85 5.88 6.13
N THR A 100 7.87 6.12 4.82
CA THR A 100 9.05 6.60 4.11
C THR A 100 8.74 7.85 3.29
N ASP A 101 9.78 8.55 2.86
CA ASP A 101 9.71 9.64 1.89
C ASP A 101 9.52 9.16 0.44
N PHE A 102 9.45 7.86 0.20
CA PHE A 102 9.30 7.25 -1.12
C PHE A 102 7.83 7.20 -1.54
N THR A 103 7.40 8.08 -2.44
CA THR A 103 6.00 8.23 -2.87
C THR A 103 5.72 7.80 -4.31
N ARG A 104 6.76 7.39 -5.04
CA ARG A 104 6.62 6.93 -6.43
C ARG A 104 6.26 5.44 -6.49
N PRO A 105 5.63 4.98 -7.59
CA PRO A 105 5.40 3.55 -7.80
C PRO A 105 6.72 2.76 -7.84
N ILE A 106 6.69 1.55 -7.29
CA ILE A 106 7.77 0.58 -7.46
C ILE A 106 7.61 -0.04 -8.85
N ALA A 107 8.58 0.22 -9.73
CA ALA A 107 8.62 -0.30 -11.10
C ALA A 107 9.51 -1.55 -11.19
N GLY A 108 9.47 -2.26 -12.32
CA GLY A 108 10.43 -3.31 -12.63
C GLY A 108 10.07 -4.71 -12.14
N TRP A 109 8.81 -4.95 -11.78
CA TRP A 109 8.36 -6.31 -11.42
C TRP A 109 7.86 -7.14 -12.63
N ALA A 110 7.80 -6.56 -13.80
CA ALA A 110 7.15 -7.17 -14.97
C ALA A 110 7.99 -8.25 -15.70
N GLY A 111 9.06 -8.76 -15.11
CA GLY A 111 9.91 -9.77 -15.77
C GLY A 111 10.82 -9.20 -16.86
N ASP A 112 11.05 -7.89 -16.86
CA ASP A 112 11.86 -7.16 -17.83
C ASP A 112 13.39 -7.29 -17.62
N GLY A 113 13.80 -8.04 -16.58
CA GLY A 113 15.19 -8.25 -16.23
C GLY A 113 15.87 -7.06 -15.55
N THR A 114 15.14 -5.97 -15.28
CA THR A 114 15.70 -4.83 -14.56
C THR A 114 16.00 -5.18 -13.11
N SER A 115 17.05 -4.58 -12.57
CA SER A 115 17.42 -4.72 -11.16
C SER A 115 17.77 -3.33 -10.62
N GLU A 116 17.12 -2.93 -9.56
CA GLU A 116 17.33 -1.63 -8.93
C GLU A 116 17.37 -1.77 -7.40
N SER A 117 18.27 -1.01 -6.78
CA SER A 117 18.32 -0.87 -5.32
C SER A 117 18.13 0.58 -4.93
N ILE A 118 17.03 0.88 -4.26
CA ILE A 118 16.62 2.24 -3.90
C ILE A 118 16.76 2.40 -2.39
N ARG A 119 17.61 3.30 -1.95
CA ARG A 119 17.69 3.67 -0.53
C ARG A 119 16.64 4.71 -0.22
N VAL A 120 15.80 4.44 0.79
CA VAL A 120 14.74 5.33 1.24
C VAL A 120 14.89 5.62 2.72
N LYS A 121 14.53 6.82 3.13
CA LYS A 121 14.57 7.23 4.53
C LYS A 121 13.21 7.03 5.18
N THR A 122 13.20 6.39 6.34
CA THR A 122 11.98 6.23 7.14
C THR A 122 11.74 7.46 8.01
N LEU A 123 10.50 7.67 8.46
CA LEU A 123 10.19 8.74 9.42
C LEU A 123 10.79 8.50 10.81
N ALA A 124 11.23 7.28 11.11
CA ALA A 124 12.04 6.98 12.29
C ALA A 124 13.52 7.40 12.11
N GLY A 125 13.90 7.94 10.95
CA GLY A 125 15.26 8.40 10.65
C GLY A 125 16.21 7.31 10.15
N ARG A 126 15.75 6.07 9.96
CA ARG A 126 16.56 4.96 9.41
C ARG A 126 16.56 5.00 7.88
N THR A 127 17.60 4.44 7.30
CA THR A 127 17.65 4.16 5.87
C THR A 127 17.37 2.69 5.65
N VAL A 128 16.39 2.37 4.83
CA VAL A 128 16.07 1.01 4.37
C VAL A 128 16.23 0.94 2.86
N THR A 129 16.46 -0.27 2.34
CA THR A 129 16.66 -0.47 0.91
C THR A 129 15.46 -1.20 0.32
N ILE A 130 14.90 -0.65 -0.75
CA ILE A 130 13.97 -1.35 -1.63
C ILE A 130 14.81 -1.99 -2.73
N ASN A 131 14.74 -3.32 -2.85
CA ASN A 131 15.38 -4.06 -3.93
C ASN A 131 14.31 -4.52 -4.91
N VAL A 132 14.49 -4.13 -6.16
CA VAL A 132 13.66 -4.55 -7.28
C VAL A 132 14.48 -5.47 -8.16
N SER A 133 13.92 -6.62 -8.50
CA SER A 133 14.51 -7.55 -9.47
C SER A 133 13.39 -8.07 -10.37
N GLY A 134 13.57 -7.99 -11.66
CA GLY A 134 12.57 -8.43 -12.63
C GLY A 134 12.18 -9.92 -12.51
N MET A 135 12.91 -10.71 -11.73
CA MET A 135 12.68 -12.15 -11.55
C MET A 135 12.08 -12.54 -10.21
N LYS A 136 11.95 -11.61 -9.25
CA LYS A 136 11.46 -11.88 -7.89
C LYS A 136 10.56 -10.75 -7.40
N LEU A 137 9.74 -11.04 -6.40
CA LEU A 137 9.01 -10.00 -5.67
C LEU A 137 9.99 -8.95 -5.15
N PRO A 138 9.72 -7.66 -5.33
CA PRO A 138 10.48 -6.61 -4.69
C PRO A 138 10.50 -6.80 -3.17
N THR A 139 11.57 -6.33 -2.54
CA THR A 139 11.70 -6.38 -1.07
C THR A 139 11.99 -5.01 -0.51
N ILE A 140 11.63 -4.78 0.73
CA ILE A 140 12.07 -3.64 1.54
C ILE A 140 12.69 -4.14 2.84
N GLY A 141 13.91 -3.71 3.13
CA GLY A 141 14.62 -4.20 4.32
C GLY A 141 14.76 -5.73 4.37
N GLY A 142 14.76 -6.41 3.22
CA GLY A 142 14.79 -7.86 3.10
C GLY A 142 13.42 -8.56 3.14
N HIS A 143 12.33 -7.84 3.44
CA HIS A 143 10.97 -8.40 3.50
C HIS A 143 10.26 -8.27 2.15
N PRO A 144 9.59 -9.33 1.66
CA PRO A 144 8.84 -9.28 0.40
C PRO A 144 7.72 -8.24 0.43
N ILE A 145 7.57 -7.51 -0.68
CA ILE A 145 6.44 -6.62 -0.92
C ILE A 145 5.39 -7.43 -1.67
N THR A 146 4.32 -7.80 -0.99
CA THR A 146 3.28 -8.71 -1.51
C THR A 146 2.20 -8.00 -2.31
N TYR A 147 1.91 -6.74 -1.96
CA TYR A 147 1.03 -5.84 -2.70
C TYR A 147 1.71 -4.50 -2.91
N MET A 148 1.62 -3.96 -4.12
CA MET A 148 2.35 -2.76 -4.51
C MET A 148 1.45 -1.70 -5.12
N ASN A 149 1.90 -0.46 -4.98
CA ASN A 149 1.40 0.68 -5.76
C ASN A 149 -0.09 0.98 -5.55
N TYR A 150 -0.60 0.71 -4.34
CA TYR A 150 -1.96 1.10 -4.00
C TYR A 150 -2.01 2.60 -3.70
N ARG A 151 -2.61 3.34 -4.61
CA ARG A 151 -2.68 4.80 -4.53
C ARG A 151 -3.72 5.25 -3.51
N VAL A 152 -3.33 6.17 -2.64
CA VAL A 152 -4.20 6.84 -1.66
C VAL A 152 -4.06 8.36 -1.80
N SER A 153 -4.97 9.14 -1.23
CA SER A 153 -4.97 10.60 -1.36
C SER A 153 -3.71 11.26 -0.78
N ASN A 154 -3.09 10.61 0.21
CA ASN A 154 -1.90 11.11 0.90
C ASN A 154 -0.66 10.21 0.67
N GLY A 155 -0.57 9.55 -0.48
CA GLY A 155 0.63 8.82 -0.87
C GLY A 155 0.41 7.48 -1.55
N MET A 156 1.29 6.52 -1.25
CA MET A 156 1.29 5.20 -1.84
C MET A 156 1.42 4.12 -0.76
N CYS A 157 0.55 3.12 -0.80
CA CYS A 157 0.59 1.99 0.13
C CYS A 157 1.12 0.73 -0.55
N HIS A 158 1.90 -0.03 0.21
CA HIS A 158 2.45 -1.33 -0.17
C HIS A 158 2.26 -2.28 1.02
N ALA A 159 1.79 -3.50 0.77
CA ALA A 159 1.76 -4.52 1.81
C ALA A 159 3.06 -5.32 1.81
N ILE A 160 3.60 -5.60 2.99
CA ILE A 160 4.86 -6.33 3.15
C ILE A 160 4.68 -7.56 4.05
N ASP A 161 5.44 -8.60 3.74
CA ASP A 161 5.46 -9.84 4.52
C ASP A 161 6.61 -9.83 5.55
N GLY A 162 6.61 -8.81 6.38
CA GLY A 162 7.58 -8.63 7.46
C GLY A 162 7.34 -7.35 8.23
N VAL A 163 8.04 -7.17 9.35
CA VAL A 163 7.99 -5.97 10.18
C VAL A 163 9.35 -5.28 10.15
N LEU A 164 9.36 -4.02 9.76
CA LEU A 164 10.57 -3.17 9.76
C LEU A 164 10.87 -2.73 11.20
N ALA A 165 11.32 -3.69 12.01
CA ALA A 165 11.71 -3.45 13.39
C ALA A 165 13.09 -2.77 13.50
N LEU A 166 13.41 -2.30 14.71
CA LEU A 166 14.71 -1.70 15.05
C LEU A 166 15.85 -2.72 14.96
#